data_5409e0c175d668c8a44e90f0fec2963d
#
_entry.id   5409e0c175d668c8a44e90f0fec2963d
#
_cell.length_a   1.000
_cell.length_b   1.000
_cell.length_c   1.000
_cell.angle_alpha   90.00
_cell.angle_beta   90.00
_cell.angle_gamma   90.00
#
_symmetry.space_group_name_H-M   'P 1'
#
loop_
_entity.id
_entity.type
_entity.pdbx_description
1 polymer ?
#
loop_
_entity_poly.entity_id
_entity_poly.type
_entity_poly.pdbx_seq_one_letter_code
_entity_poly.pdbx_strand_id
1 'polypeptide(L)'
;MSRFVLAARLHGHSSDVRAIASHTLSNGTQLILSGSRDQSARLWVRRHDGTHDVHVLDHGSGFVNAVAFFVHDTGIYALTAGQDALIYAYHIDTDGPVSVSGSPTLSLVGHASNVCSLRTHSAYIVSGSWDSTVRVWKNWECVATLAGHSHSVWSVLPIDEDRILSASADKTVCLWSISSPKEPLYVFEGATQAVRDIARVSDTAFVSAGNDGQLRLYPIHGGAPYKTFASLPAFVYALCLLYTSDAAD
;
A
#
# COMPACT_ATOMS: atom_id res chain seq x y z
N MET A 1 30.32 -2.29 -0.80
CA MET A 1 28.97 -2.18 -1.44
C MET A 1 28.39 -3.57 -1.52
N SER A 2 27.36 -3.87 -0.75
CA SER A 2 26.63 -5.13 -0.87
C SER A 2 25.94 -5.17 -2.25
N ARG A 3 26.26 -6.20 -3.03
CA ARG A 3 25.76 -6.38 -4.38
C ARG A 3 24.43 -7.15 -4.31
N PHE A 4 23.32 -6.54 -4.72
CA PHE A 4 22.07 -7.27 -4.85
C PHE A 4 22.19 -8.35 -5.92
N VAL A 5 21.77 -9.57 -5.60
CA VAL A 5 21.79 -10.72 -6.49
C VAL A 5 20.35 -11.20 -6.68
N LEU A 6 19.97 -11.51 -7.93
CA LEU A 6 18.66 -12.09 -8.24
C LEU A 6 18.57 -13.48 -7.57
N ALA A 7 17.71 -13.61 -6.56
CA ALA A 7 17.53 -14.86 -5.81
C ALA A 7 16.56 -15.83 -6.51
N ALA A 8 15.45 -15.31 -7.06
CA ALA A 8 14.45 -16.12 -7.75
C ALA A 8 13.62 -15.27 -8.72
N ARG A 9 12.99 -15.94 -9.68
CA ARG A 9 11.95 -15.38 -10.55
C ARG A 9 10.65 -16.13 -10.31
N LEU A 10 9.58 -15.41 -9.99
CA LEU A 10 8.25 -15.97 -9.79
C LEU A 10 7.44 -15.79 -11.08
N HIS A 11 7.13 -16.91 -11.72
CA HIS A 11 6.40 -16.92 -12.99
C HIS A 11 4.96 -17.36 -12.79
N GLY A 12 4.02 -16.66 -13.43
CA GLY A 12 2.60 -17.05 -13.34
C GLY A 12 1.63 -15.98 -13.83
N HIS A 13 1.86 -14.71 -13.53
CA HIS A 13 1.04 -13.63 -14.10
C HIS A 13 1.21 -13.53 -15.61
N SER A 14 0.09 -13.30 -16.32
CA SER A 14 0.07 -13.14 -17.79
C SER A 14 0.08 -11.67 -18.23
N SER A 15 0.04 -10.73 -17.28
CA SER A 15 0.11 -9.28 -17.53
C SER A 15 0.91 -8.57 -16.45
N ASP A 16 0.98 -7.23 -16.51
CA ASP A 16 1.77 -6.40 -15.59
C ASP A 16 1.42 -6.66 -14.13
N VAL A 17 2.43 -6.91 -13.31
CA VAL A 17 2.31 -6.91 -11.85
C VAL A 17 2.28 -5.45 -11.37
N ARG A 18 1.22 -5.07 -10.68
CA ARG A 18 0.96 -3.69 -10.24
C ARG A 18 1.33 -3.43 -8.79
N ALA A 19 1.22 -4.45 -7.95
CA ALA A 19 1.46 -4.35 -6.53
C ALA A 19 2.11 -5.62 -6.00
N ILE A 20 2.97 -5.44 -5.00
CA ILE A 20 3.64 -6.53 -4.28
C ILE A 20 3.62 -6.17 -2.80
N ALA A 21 3.34 -7.16 -1.95
CA ALA A 21 3.51 -7.10 -0.51
C ALA A 21 4.22 -8.36 -0.03
N SER A 22 4.92 -8.26 1.09
CA SER A 22 5.58 -9.41 1.73
C SER A 22 5.22 -9.49 3.21
N HIS A 23 5.17 -10.70 3.74
CA HIS A 23 4.96 -10.96 5.16
C HIS A 23 5.80 -12.18 5.57
N THR A 24 6.29 -12.18 6.80
CA THR A 24 7.01 -13.33 7.36
C THR A 24 6.24 -13.83 8.56
N LEU A 25 5.86 -15.11 8.51
CA LEU A 25 5.16 -15.77 9.60
C LEU A 25 6.10 -15.97 10.80
N SER A 26 5.55 -16.20 11.98
CA SER A 26 6.30 -16.46 13.21
C SER A 26 7.27 -17.65 13.11
N ASN A 27 6.95 -18.64 12.28
CA ASN A 27 7.81 -19.80 11.99
C ASN A 27 8.89 -19.53 10.92
N GLY A 28 9.03 -18.29 10.45
CA GLY A 28 10.00 -17.89 9.44
C GLY A 28 9.57 -18.11 7.98
N THR A 29 8.38 -18.67 7.72
CA THR A 29 7.86 -18.84 6.37
C THR A 29 7.63 -17.47 5.72
N GLN A 30 8.18 -17.26 4.53
CA GLN A 30 8.02 -16.03 3.78
C GLN A 30 6.83 -16.12 2.82
N LEU A 31 5.96 -15.14 2.89
CA LEU A 31 4.81 -14.95 2.02
C LEU A 31 5.05 -13.75 1.13
N ILE A 32 4.72 -13.86 -0.16
CA ILE A 32 4.69 -12.75 -1.10
C ILE A 32 3.31 -12.71 -1.73
N LEU A 33 2.70 -11.56 -1.76
CA LEU A 33 1.40 -11.32 -2.40
C LEU A 33 1.61 -10.40 -3.59
N SER A 34 1.14 -10.78 -4.76
CA SER A 34 1.21 -9.97 -5.98
C SER A 34 -0.16 -9.75 -6.59
N GLY A 35 -0.40 -8.54 -7.09
CA GLY A 35 -1.61 -8.16 -7.82
C GLY A 35 -1.27 -7.71 -9.24
N SER A 36 -2.09 -8.09 -10.22
CA SER A 36 -1.80 -7.91 -11.63
C SER A 36 -2.98 -7.37 -12.45
N ARG A 37 -2.65 -6.84 -13.63
CA ARG A 37 -3.61 -6.52 -14.69
C ARG A 37 -4.24 -7.76 -15.35
N ASP A 38 -3.73 -8.95 -15.08
CA ASP A 38 -4.37 -10.20 -15.53
C ASP A 38 -5.63 -10.55 -14.73
N GLN A 39 -6.11 -9.63 -13.87
CA GLN A 39 -7.30 -9.77 -13.03
C GLN A 39 -7.15 -10.80 -11.91
N SER A 40 -5.93 -11.21 -11.60
CA SER A 40 -5.65 -12.13 -10.52
C SER A 40 -4.69 -11.54 -9.48
N ALA A 41 -4.79 -12.04 -8.26
CA ALA A 41 -3.73 -11.94 -7.29
C ALA A 41 -3.14 -13.33 -7.02
N ARG A 42 -1.89 -13.36 -6.55
CA ARG A 42 -1.21 -14.61 -6.25
C ARG A 42 -0.51 -14.52 -4.92
N LEU A 43 -0.75 -15.53 -4.08
CA LEU A 43 0.01 -15.75 -2.86
C LEU A 43 1.11 -16.79 -3.16
N TRP A 44 2.34 -16.39 -2.94
CA TRP A 44 3.54 -17.22 -3.11
C TRP A 44 4.07 -17.56 -1.72
N VAL A 45 4.21 -18.84 -1.45
CA VAL A 45 4.71 -19.37 -0.16
C VAL A 45 6.09 -19.95 -0.40
N ARG A 46 7.11 -19.38 0.20
CA ARG A 46 8.49 -19.87 0.05
C ARG A 46 8.69 -21.14 0.85
N ARG A 47 9.15 -22.20 0.16
CA ARG A 47 9.54 -23.48 0.78
C ARG A 47 10.99 -23.43 1.28
N HIS A 48 11.34 -24.39 2.13
CA HIS A 48 12.70 -24.55 2.65
C HIS A 48 13.77 -24.84 1.56
N ASP A 49 13.37 -25.50 0.46
CA ASP A 49 14.25 -25.78 -0.69
C ASP A 49 14.43 -24.57 -1.62
N GLY A 50 13.81 -23.42 -1.30
CA GLY A 50 13.87 -22.19 -2.07
C GLY A 50 12.85 -22.12 -3.22
N THR A 51 12.07 -23.16 -3.46
CA THR A 51 10.92 -23.12 -4.38
C THR A 51 9.74 -22.39 -3.75
N HIS A 52 8.69 -22.13 -4.54
CA HIS A 52 7.50 -21.44 -4.08
C HIS A 52 6.25 -22.22 -4.47
N ASP A 53 5.36 -22.42 -3.51
CA ASP A 53 3.97 -22.76 -3.79
C ASP A 53 3.23 -21.51 -4.24
N VAL A 54 2.27 -21.66 -5.14
CA VAL A 54 1.46 -20.55 -5.63
C VAL A 54 -0.01 -20.86 -5.47
N HIS A 55 -0.73 -19.92 -4.85
CA HIS A 55 -2.18 -19.94 -4.75
C HIS A 55 -2.73 -18.76 -5.54
N VAL A 56 -3.65 -19.04 -6.48
CA VAL A 56 -4.33 -18.01 -7.26
C VAL A 56 -5.56 -17.56 -6.48
N LEU A 57 -5.68 -16.23 -6.30
CA LEU A 57 -6.79 -15.58 -5.61
C LEU A 57 -7.70 -14.94 -6.66
N ASP A 58 -8.98 -15.28 -6.62
CA ASP A 58 -9.98 -14.70 -7.50
C ASP A 58 -10.33 -13.28 -7.02
N HIS A 59 -9.99 -12.29 -7.81
CA HIS A 59 -10.27 -10.88 -7.49
C HIS A 59 -11.63 -10.40 -8.04
N GLY A 60 -12.42 -11.27 -8.64
CA GLY A 60 -13.67 -10.85 -9.27
C GLY A 60 -13.43 -10.23 -10.64
N SER A 61 -13.58 -8.91 -10.81
CA SER A 61 -13.44 -8.26 -12.11
C SER A 61 -12.48 -7.08 -12.09
N GLY A 62 -11.68 -6.95 -13.16
CA GLY A 62 -10.78 -5.83 -13.35
C GLY A 62 -9.38 -6.01 -12.75
N PHE A 63 -8.54 -4.99 -12.92
CA PHE A 63 -7.14 -5.04 -12.51
C PHE A 63 -6.98 -5.01 -10.99
N VAL A 64 -6.05 -5.81 -10.46
CA VAL A 64 -5.62 -5.73 -9.07
C VAL A 64 -4.50 -4.70 -8.96
N ASN A 65 -4.80 -3.56 -8.35
CA ASN A 65 -3.88 -2.42 -8.28
C ASN A 65 -3.18 -2.27 -6.93
N ALA A 66 -3.73 -2.86 -5.87
CA ALA A 66 -3.17 -2.80 -4.54
C ALA A 66 -3.32 -4.13 -3.81
N VAL A 67 -2.30 -4.49 -3.06
CA VAL A 67 -2.30 -5.68 -2.20
C VAL A 67 -1.64 -5.35 -0.86
N ALA A 68 -2.08 -6.02 0.21
CA ALA A 68 -1.49 -5.90 1.53
C ALA A 68 -1.71 -7.19 2.33
N PHE A 69 -0.90 -7.41 3.37
CA PHE A 69 -1.21 -8.38 4.41
C PHE A 69 -1.83 -7.67 5.61
N PHE A 70 -2.80 -8.29 6.23
CA PHE A 70 -3.44 -7.80 7.43
C PHE A 70 -3.46 -8.88 8.51
N VAL A 71 -2.89 -8.56 9.67
CA VAL A 71 -2.93 -9.42 10.84
C VAL A 71 -4.06 -8.94 11.73
N HIS A 72 -5.06 -9.78 11.92
CA HIS A 72 -6.24 -9.51 12.73
C HIS A 72 -6.33 -10.56 13.85
N ASP A 73 -7.14 -10.32 14.87
CA ASP A 73 -7.34 -11.27 15.99
C ASP A 73 -7.81 -12.66 15.52
N THR A 74 -8.48 -12.73 14.37
CA THR A 74 -8.99 -13.96 13.76
C THR A 74 -8.00 -14.62 12.80
N GLY A 75 -6.79 -14.10 12.64
CA GLY A 75 -5.76 -14.70 11.79
C GLY A 75 -5.11 -13.71 10.82
N ILE A 76 -4.44 -14.24 9.81
CA ILE A 76 -3.73 -13.48 8.80
C ILE A 76 -4.56 -13.48 7.52
N TYR A 77 -4.65 -12.33 6.89
CA TYR A 77 -5.40 -12.13 5.65
C TYR A 77 -4.52 -11.56 4.55
N ALA A 78 -4.67 -12.09 3.34
CA ALA A 78 -4.25 -11.42 2.12
C ALA A 78 -5.37 -10.46 1.69
N LEU A 79 -5.03 -9.21 1.44
CA LEU A 79 -5.95 -8.19 0.94
C LEU A 79 -5.62 -7.86 -0.51
N THR A 80 -6.64 -7.76 -1.34
CA THR A 80 -6.53 -7.28 -2.73
C THR A 80 -7.55 -6.20 -3.00
N ALA A 81 -7.20 -5.21 -3.82
CA ALA A 81 -8.13 -4.17 -4.22
C ALA A 81 -7.80 -3.66 -5.63
N GLY A 82 -8.79 -3.13 -6.32
CA GLY A 82 -8.57 -2.72 -7.69
C GLY A 82 -9.71 -1.97 -8.36
N GLN A 83 -9.91 -2.30 -9.62
CA GLN A 83 -10.76 -1.54 -10.54
C GLN A 83 -12.25 -1.65 -10.22
N ASP A 84 -12.67 -2.71 -9.55
CA ASP A 84 -14.06 -2.95 -9.16
C ASP A 84 -14.52 -2.17 -7.92
N ALA A 85 -13.61 -1.35 -7.34
CA ALA A 85 -13.86 -0.54 -6.14
C ALA A 85 -14.05 -1.34 -4.84
N LEU A 86 -13.79 -2.64 -4.86
CA LEU A 86 -13.90 -3.52 -3.70
C LEU A 86 -12.51 -3.83 -3.11
N ILE A 87 -12.51 -4.13 -1.82
CA ILE A 87 -11.35 -4.71 -1.14
C ILE A 87 -11.74 -6.13 -0.72
N TYR A 88 -11.05 -7.12 -1.23
CA TYR A 88 -11.26 -8.52 -0.88
C TYR A 88 -10.27 -8.96 0.17
N ALA A 89 -10.72 -9.76 1.12
CA ALA A 89 -9.88 -10.38 2.14
C ALA A 89 -9.97 -11.91 2.05
N TYR A 90 -8.81 -12.56 2.03
CA TYR A 90 -8.66 -14.00 1.97
C TYR A 90 -7.96 -14.46 3.24
N HIS A 91 -8.62 -15.27 4.03
CA HIS A 91 -8.03 -15.86 5.23
C HIS A 91 -6.93 -16.85 4.83
N ILE A 92 -5.76 -16.69 5.41
CA ILE A 92 -4.62 -17.59 5.23
C ILE A 92 -4.58 -18.56 6.41
N ASP A 93 -4.78 -19.83 6.13
CA ASP A 93 -4.63 -20.89 7.13
C ASP A 93 -3.15 -21.19 7.33
N THR A 94 -2.71 -21.16 8.57
CA THR A 94 -1.32 -21.38 9.00
C THR A 94 -1.17 -22.51 10.02
N ASP A 95 -2.25 -23.22 10.36
CA ASP A 95 -2.25 -24.32 11.34
C ASP A 95 -1.59 -25.60 10.81
N GLY A 96 -1.18 -25.57 9.56
CA GLY A 96 -0.49 -26.65 8.85
C GLY A 96 0.39 -26.10 7.73
N PRO A 97 0.47 -26.79 6.60
CA PRO A 97 0.99 -26.22 5.38
C PRO A 97 0.14 -25.00 5.00
N VAL A 98 0.80 -23.85 4.71
CA VAL A 98 0.09 -22.61 4.37
C VAL A 98 -0.88 -22.86 3.23
N SER A 99 -2.13 -22.51 3.45
CA SER A 99 -3.19 -22.63 2.44
C SER A 99 -4.13 -21.41 2.47
N VAL A 100 -4.79 -21.17 1.36
CA VAL A 100 -5.76 -20.08 1.19
C VAL A 100 -6.82 -20.52 0.19
N SER A 101 -8.09 -20.19 0.47
CA SER A 101 -9.16 -20.35 -0.52
C SER A 101 -8.92 -19.43 -1.71
N GLY A 102 -9.16 -19.89 -2.93
CA GLY A 102 -9.15 -19.04 -4.11
C GLY A 102 -10.23 -17.96 -4.09
N SER A 103 -11.33 -18.18 -3.36
CA SER A 103 -12.42 -17.20 -3.20
C SER A 103 -12.24 -16.37 -1.93
N PRO A 104 -12.65 -15.08 -1.94
CA PRO A 104 -12.52 -14.22 -0.77
C PRO A 104 -13.40 -14.68 0.39
N THR A 105 -12.87 -14.56 1.61
CA THR A 105 -13.62 -14.81 2.85
C THR A 105 -14.65 -13.71 3.09
N LEU A 106 -14.30 -12.46 2.75
CA LEU A 106 -15.19 -11.30 2.85
C LEU A 106 -14.75 -10.19 1.89
N SER A 107 -15.64 -9.21 1.68
CA SER A 107 -15.36 -8.03 0.88
C SER A 107 -15.78 -6.76 1.61
N LEU A 108 -14.95 -5.71 1.50
CA LEU A 108 -15.25 -4.38 2.04
C LEU A 108 -15.81 -3.52 0.91
N VAL A 109 -17.03 -3.05 1.11
CA VAL A 109 -17.79 -2.25 0.14
C VAL A 109 -17.86 -0.82 0.62
N GLY A 110 -17.56 0.15 -0.25
CA GLY A 110 -17.67 1.55 0.13
C GLY A 110 -17.10 2.52 -0.90
N HIS A 111 -15.91 2.25 -1.44
CA HIS A 111 -15.38 3.10 -2.51
C HIS A 111 -16.27 3.08 -3.75
N ALA A 112 -16.31 4.21 -4.46
CA ALA A 112 -17.11 4.39 -5.67
C ALA A 112 -16.27 4.26 -6.97
N SER A 113 -14.97 4.06 -6.84
CA SER A 113 -14.04 3.92 -7.97
C SER A 113 -12.83 3.10 -7.59
N ASN A 114 -11.94 2.87 -8.56
CA ASN A 114 -10.73 2.08 -8.43
C ASN A 114 -9.96 2.36 -7.13
N VAL A 115 -9.68 1.31 -6.36
CA VAL A 115 -8.81 1.35 -5.18
C VAL A 115 -7.39 1.07 -5.63
N CYS A 116 -6.50 2.03 -5.47
CA CYS A 116 -5.12 1.94 -5.98
C CYS A 116 -4.04 1.92 -4.90
N SER A 117 -4.42 2.08 -3.64
CA SER A 117 -3.50 1.97 -2.51
C SER A 117 -4.17 1.27 -1.34
N LEU A 118 -3.45 0.31 -0.76
CA LEU A 118 -3.80 -0.37 0.48
C LEU A 118 -2.60 -0.36 1.41
N ARG A 119 -2.81 -0.01 2.66
CA ARG A 119 -1.85 -0.16 3.76
C ARG A 119 -2.56 -0.66 5.01
N THR A 120 -1.81 -1.29 5.86
CA THR A 120 -2.30 -1.77 7.16
C THR A 120 -1.44 -1.20 8.28
N HIS A 121 -2.04 -0.90 9.39
CA HIS A 121 -1.35 -0.46 10.59
C HIS A 121 -2.13 -0.91 11.82
N SER A 122 -1.48 -1.71 12.68
CA SER A 122 -2.17 -2.30 13.85
C SER A 122 -3.52 -2.94 13.45
N ALA A 123 -4.63 -2.48 14.00
CA ALA A 123 -5.98 -2.98 13.75
C ALA A 123 -6.72 -2.31 12.57
N TYR A 124 -6.04 -1.46 11.79
CA TYR A 124 -6.66 -0.71 10.70
C TYR A 124 -6.18 -1.14 9.32
N ILE A 125 -7.10 -1.10 8.37
CA ILE A 125 -6.81 -1.09 6.94
C ILE A 125 -7.08 0.34 6.45
N VAL A 126 -6.20 0.87 5.63
CA VAL A 126 -6.35 2.19 5.00
C VAL A 126 -6.30 2.02 3.50
N SER A 127 -7.27 2.60 2.80
CA SER A 127 -7.37 2.53 1.35
C SER A 127 -7.47 3.91 0.72
N GLY A 128 -6.82 4.10 -0.43
CA GLY A 128 -6.92 5.29 -1.27
C GLY A 128 -7.50 4.95 -2.64
N SER A 129 -8.38 5.80 -3.14
CA SER A 129 -9.14 5.53 -4.36
C SER A 129 -9.21 6.69 -5.34
N TRP A 130 -9.55 6.37 -6.57
CA TRP A 130 -9.87 7.34 -7.61
C TRP A 130 -11.15 8.12 -7.34
N ASP A 131 -11.98 7.70 -6.38
CA ASP A 131 -13.12 8.48 -5.89
C ASP A 131 -12.73 9.70 -5.05
N SER A 132 -11.42 10.00 -4.98
CA SER A 132 -10.83 11.13 -4.25
C SER A 132 -10.88 10.99 -2.73
N THR A 133 -11.26 9.84 -2.20
CA THR A 133 -11.35 9.59 -0.76
C THR A 133 -10.27 8.64 -0.26
N VAL A 134 -9.96 8.78 1.02
CA VAL A 134 -9.28 7.77 1.83
C VAL A 134 -10.31 7.16 2.76
N ARG A 135 -10.31 5.83 2.89
CA ARG A 135 -11.17 5.13 3.84
C ARG A 135 -10.34 4.37 4.85
N VAL A 136 -10.83 4.36 6.08
CA VAL A 136 -10.26 3.62 7.19
C VAL A 136 -11.25 2.55 7.62
N TRP A 137 -10.74 1.33 7.74
CA TRP A 137 -11.54 0.14 8.04
C TRP A 137 -11.01 -0.49 9.33
N LYS A 138 -11.91 -0.79 10.24
CA LYS A 138 -11.63 -1.49 11.50
C LYS A 138 -12.68 -2.56 11.72
N ASN A 139 -12.28 -3.76 12.14
CA ASN A 139 -13.19 -4.89 12.32
C ASN A 139 -14.08 -5.12 11.08
N TRP A 140 -13.49 -4.94 9.89
CA TRP A 140 -14.12 -5.13 8.58
C TRP A 140 -15.21 -4.09 8.21
N GLU A 141 -15.36 -3.02 8.99
CA GLU A 141 -16.30 -1.93 8.75
C GLU A 141 -15.57 -0.62 8.46
N CYS A 142 -16.17 0.23 7.60
CA CYS A 142 -15.65 1.56 7.33
C CYS A 142 -15.95 2.48 8.52
N VAL A 143 -14.91 2.84 9.28
CA VAL A 143 -15.02 3.69 10.47
C VAL A 143 -14.79 5.17 10.18
N ALA A 144 -14.09 5.50 9.08
CA ALA A 144 -13.89 6.88 8.66
C ALA A 144 -13.76 6.98 7.13
N THR A 145 -14.30 8.06 6.58
CA THR A 145 -14.09 8.50 5.20
C THR A 145 -13.49 9.90 5.25
N LEU A 146 -12.25 10.03 4.75
CA LEU A 146 -11.49 11.27 4.71
C LEU A 146 -11.66 11.86 3.31
N ALA A 147 -12.41 12.95 3.21
CA ALA A 147 -12.76 13.61 1.96
C ALA A 147 -12.24 15.05 1.98
N GLY A 148 -11.47 15.43 0.96
CA GLY A 148 -10.86 16.76 0.84
C GLY A 148 -9.90 16.86 -0.33
N HIS A 149 -9.40 15.75 -0.84
CA HIS A 149 -8.72 15.75 -2.13
C HIS A 149 -9.71 16.03 -3.27
N SER A 150 -9.28 16.79 -4.27
CA SER A 150 -10.10 17.11 -5.45
C SER A 150 -9.92 16.11 -6.60
N HIS A 151 -8.97 15.20 -6.49
CA HIS A 151 -8.65 14.18 -7.49
C HIS A 151 -8.21 12.87 -6.84
N SER A 152 -8.00 11.84 -7.67
CA SER A 152 -7.61 10.49 -7.28
C SER A 152 -6.50 10.46 -6.21
N VAL A 153 -6.70 9.66 -5.18
CA VAL A 153 -5.69 9.35 -4.15
C VAL A 153 -4.85 8.18 -4.62
N TRP A 154 -3.55 8.41 -4.83
CA TRP A 154 -2.62 7.41 -5.37
C TRP A 154 -1.89 6.59 -4.31
N SER A 155 -1.60 7.20 -3.17
CA SER A 155 -0.88 6.52 -2.09
C SER A 155 -1.42 6.95 -0.74
N VAL A 156 -1.48 6.01 0.20
CA VAL A 156 -1.80 6.25 1.61
C VAL A 156 -0.70 5.70 2.49
N LEU A 157 -0.43 6.38 3.61
CA LEU A 157 0.60 6.00 4.55
C LEU A 157 0.12 6.24 5.98
N PRO A 158 -0.25 5.20 6.72
CA PRO A 158 -0.48 5.32 8.15
C PRO A 158 0.80 5.78 8.87
N ILE A 159 0.67 6.75 9.74
CA ILE A 159 1.77 7.29 10.55
C ILE A 159 1.75 6.67 11.94
N ASP A 160 0.58 6.63 12.55
CA ASP A 160 0.31 6.04 13.87
C ASP A 160 -1.16 5.63 13.98
N GLU A 161 -1.64 5.41 15.22
CA GLU A 161 -3.00 4.96 15.50
C GLU A 161 -4.10 5.95 15.08
N ASP A 162 -3.77 7.24 14.88
CA ASP A 162 -4.73 8.28 14.53
C ASP A 162 -4.40 9.02 13.24
N ARG A 163 -3.13 9.06 12.81
CA ARG A 163 -2.71 9.92 11.71
C ARG A 163 -2.39 9.15 10.44
N ILE A 164 -2.85 9.69 9.32
CA ILE A 164 -2.66 9.13 7.98
C ILE A 164 -2.18 10.26 7.05
N LEU A 165 -1.21 9.95 6.19
CA LEU A 165 -0.87 10.76 5.03
C LEU A 165 -1.52 10.16 3.79
N SER A 166 -1.95 11.02 2.87
CA SER A 166 -2.44 10.63 1.54
C SER A 166 -1.85 11.52 0.45
N ALA A 167 -1.47 10.92 -0.67
CA ALA A 167 -0.94 11.61 -1.84
C ALA A 167 -1.91 11.53 -3.02
N SER A 168 -2.07 12.63 -3.74
CA SER A 168 -3.11 12.75 -4.75
C SER A 168 -2.64 13.32 -6.09
N ALA A 169 -3.47 13.03 -7.10
CA ALA A 169 -3.38 13.67 -8.42
C ALA A 169 -3.64 15.18 -8.37
N ASP A 170 -4.26 15.70 -7.29
CA ASP A 170 -4.45 17.14 -7.07
C ASP A 170 -3.15 17.89 -6.71
N LYS A 171 -2.01 17.20 -6.72
CA LYS A 171 -0.66 17.73 -6.47
C LYS A 171 -0.37 17.99 -4.98
N THR A 172 -1.21 17.53 -4.09
CA THR A 172 -1.04 17.70 -2.64
C THR A 172 -0.78 16.38 -1.93
N VAL A 173 -0.25 16.50 -0.73
CA VAL A 173 -0.29 15.45 0.30
C VAL A 173 -1.08 16.00 1.48
N CYS A 174 -2.05 15.24 1.99
CA CYS A 174 -2.84 15.63 3.13
C CYS A 174 -2.48 14.79 4.35
N LEU A 175 -2.37 15.43 5.51
CA LEU A 175 -2.31 14.79 6.82
C LEU A 175 -3.70 14.79 7.44
N TRP A 176 -4.16 13.63 7.87
CA TRP A 176 -5.49 13.43 8.45
C TRP A 176 -5.40 12.91 9.87
N SER A 177 -6.48 13.12 10.63
CA SER A 177 -6.77 12.42 11.87
C SER A 177 -8.01 11.53 11.70
N ILE A 178 -7.90 10.26 12.12
CA ILE A 178 -9.02 9.30 12.10
C ILE A 178 -10.11 9.74 13.08
N SER A 179 -9.71 10.28 14.24
CA SER A 179 -10.65 10.77 15.27
C SER A 179 -11.36 12.08 14.89
N SER A 180 -10.81 12.83 13.90
CA SER A 180 -11.41 14.08 13.38
C SER A 180 -11.41 14.08 11.85
N PRO A 181 -12.25 13.24 11.19
CA PRO A 181 -12.13 12.94 9.76
C PRO A 181 -12.69 14.00 8.81
N LYS A 182 -13.22 15.11 9.31
CA LYS A 182 -13.96 16.10 8.48
C LYS A 182 -13.05 16.90 7.56
N GLU A 183 -11.86 17.27 8.02
CA GLU A 183 -10.91 18.12 7.30
C GLU A 183 -9.49 17.60 7.54
N PRO A 184 -8.56 17.80 6.58
CA PRO A 184 -7.15 17.47 6.81
C PRO A 184 -6.57 18.36 7.91
N LEU A 185 -5.75 17.78 8.79
CA LEU A 185 -4.96 18.52 9.76
C LEU A 185 -3.97 19.49 9.08
N TYR A 186 -3.45 19.05 7.93
CA TYR A 186 -2.51 19.86 7.14
C TYR A 186 -2.52 19.43 5.67
N VAL A 187 -2.33 20.40 4.77
CA VAL A 187 -2.16 20.18 3.33
C VAL A 187 -0.74 20.60 2.93
N PHE A 188 0.05 19.64 2.45
CA PHE A 188 1.40 19.87 1.94
C PHE A 188 1.32 20.19 0.46
N GLU A 189 1.81 21.37 0.12
CA GLU A 189 1.88 21.87 -1.24
C GLU A 189 3.31 21.86 -1.77
N GLY A 190 3.49 22.24 -3.06
CA GLY A 190 4.80 22.41 -3.69
C GLY A 190 5.07 21.43 -4.83
N ALA A 191 4.30 20.35 -4.97
CA ALA A 191 4.37 19.55 -6.18
C ALA A 191 3.68 20.27 -7.36
N THR A 192 4.31 20.22 -8.52
CA THR A 192 3.78 20.88 -9.73
C THR A 192 2.89 19.97 -10.56
N GLN A 193 2.97 18.66 -10.31
CA GLN A 193 2.15 17.60 -10.93
C GLN A 193 1.69 16.59 -9.88
N ALA A 194 0.90 15.60 -10.30
CA ALA A 194 0.36 14.54 -9.45
C ALA A 194 1.44 13.90 -8.55
N VAL A 195 1.15 13.81 -7.25
CA VAL A 195 1.99 13.06 -6.29
C VAL A 195 1.58 11.59 -6.37
N ARG A 196 2.54 10.71 -6.67
CA ARG A 196 2.30 9.29 -6.92
C ARG A 196 2.51 8.43 -5.71
N ASP A 197 3.51 8.75 -4.91
CA ASP A 197 3.84 7.93 -3.75
C ASP A 197 4.46 8.75 -2.63
N ILE A 198 4.31 8.24 -1.42
CA ILE A 198 4.85 8.79 -0.17
C ILE A 198 5.46 7.67 0.65
N ALA A 199 6.59 7.97 1.29
CA ALA A 199 7.27 7.01 2.17
C ALA A 199 7.76 7.71 3.45
N ARG A 200 7.63 7.00 4.58
CA ARG A 200 8.12 7.48 5.88
C ARG A 200 9.63 7.36 5.95
N VAL A 201 10.32 8.46 6.24
CA VAL A 201 11.79 8.49 6.39
C VAL A 201 12.18 8.31 7.85
N SER A 202 11.43 8.93 8.76
CA SER A 202 11.63 8.86 10.21
C SER A 202 10.31 9.09 10.93
N ASP A 203 10.34 9.14 12.26
CA ASP A 203 9.16 9.48 13.07
C ASP A 203 8.67 10.91 12.88
N THR A 204 9.51 11.77 12.29
CA THR A 204 9.22 13.20 12.10
C THR A 204 9.18 13.64 10.65
N ALA A 205 9.53 12.77 9.70
CA ALA A 205 9.67 13.14 8.29
C ALA A 205 9.17 12.07 7.32
N PHE A 206 8.64 12.54 6.19
CA PHE A 206 8.28 11.71 5.04
C PHE A 206 8.81 12.31 3.74
N VAL A 207 8.93 11.49 2.72
CA VAL A 207 9.28 11.92 1.35
C VAL A 207 8.08 11.70 0.44
N SER A 208 7.86 12.65 -0.47
CA SER A 208 6.89 12.53 -1.56
C SER A 208 7.58 12.54 -2.92
N ALA A 209 6.97 11.86 -3.88
CA ALA A 209 7.41 11.87 -5.28
C ALA A 209 6.24 11.71 -6.24
N GLY A 210 6.43 12.16 -7.48
CA GLY A 210 5.37 12.07 -8.46
C GLY A 210 5.79 12.37 -9.89
N ASN A 211 4.84 12.85 -10.67
CA ASN A 211 5.00 13.07 -12.11
C ASN A 211 5.93 14.24 -12.44
N ASP A 212 6.22 15.14 -11.51
CA ASP A 212 7.18 16.22 -11.72
C ASP A 212 8.64 15.77 -11.56
N GLY A 213 8.87 14.49 -11.25
CA GLY A 213 10.20 13.91 -11.09
C GLY A 213 10.97 14.40 -9.86
N GLN A 214 10.34 15.15 -8.97
CA GLN A 214 11.00 15.70 -7.79
C GLN A 214 10.69 14.86 -6.54
N LEU A 215 11.72 14.68 -5.72
CA LEU A 215 11.60 14.14 -4.38
C LEU A 215 11.60 15.28 -3.38
N ARG A 216 10.59 15.33 -2.51
CA ARG A 216 10.47 16.37 -1.47
C ARG A 216 10.39 15.75 -0.10
N LEU A 217 11.27 16.18 0.79
CA LEU A 217 11.31 15.76 2.19
C LEU A 217 10.55 16.77 3.04
N TYR A 218 9.51 16.34 3.72
CA TYR A 218 8.64 17.17 4.56
C TYR A 218 8.68 16.75 6.04
N PRO A 219 8.47 17.71 6.96
CA PRO A 219 8.11 17.38 8.34
C PRO A 219 6.69 16.81 8.39
N ILE A 220 6.45 15.74 9.18
CA ILE A 220 5.11 15.12 9.29
C ILE A 220 4.09 16.07 9.92
N HIS A 221 4.52 16.96 10.82
CA HIS A 221 3.62 17.85 11.55
C HIS A 221 3.15 19.09 10.79
N GLY A 222 3.51 19.22 9.51
CA GLY A 222 3.19 20.37 8.69
C GLY A 222 4.40 21.28 8.46
N GLY A 223 4.32 22.10 7.40
CA GLY A 223 5.37 23.03 7.02
C GLY A 223 5.86 22.83 5.59
N ALA A 224 6.73 23.74 5.14
CA ALA A 224 7.38 23.65 3.85
C ALA A 224 8.35 22.46 3.81
N PRO A 225 8.70 21.95 2.62
CA PRO A 225 9.67 20.87 2.53
C PRO A 225 11.03 21.30 3.09
N TYR A 226 11.64 20.46 3.92
CA TYR A 226 13.01 20.67 4.38
C TYR A 226 14.01 20.68 3.22
N LYS A 227 13.72 19.87 2.20
CA LYS A 227 14.60 19.70 1.05
C LYS A 227 13.80 19.24 -0.17
N THR A 228 14.09 19.82 -1.32
CA THR A 228 13.71 19.32 -2.63
C THR A 228 14.98 18.84 -3.33
N PHE A 229 14.98 17.60 -3.74
CA PHE A 229 16.10 17.01 -4.47
C PHE A 229 16.00 17.35 -5.95
N ALA A 230 17.11 17.21 -6.67
CA ALA A 230 17.15 17.47 -8.10
C ALA A 230 16.10 16.64 -8.85
N SER A 231 15.47 17.25 -9.85
CA SER A 231 14.46 16.58 -10.66
C SER A 231 15.06 15.41 -11.43
N LEU A 232 14.39 14.27 -11.34
CA LEU A 232 14.67 13.13 -12.20
C LEU A 232 14.04 13.37 -13.59
N PRO A 233 14.63 12.86 -14.68
CA PRO A 233 14.14 13.09 -16.04
C PRO A 233 12.85 12.31 -16.38
N ALA A 234 12.27 11.61 -15.39
CA ALA A 234 11.11 10.74 -15.54
C ALA A 234 10.18 10.82 -14.33
N PHE A 235 8.95 10.36 -14.52
CA PHE A 235 7.97 10.21 -13.44
C PHE A 235 8.46 9.21 -12.39
N VAL A 236 8.25 9.55 -11.12
CA VAL A 236 8.49 8.63 -10.01
C VAL A 236 7.15 8.00 -9.59
N TYR A 237 7.03 6.72 -9.81
CA TYR A 237 5.78 5.99 -9.55
C TYR A 237 5.71 5.34 -8.17
N ALA A 238 6.86 4.99 -7.60
CA ALA A 238 6.94 4.31 -6.31
C ALA A 238 8.19 4.70 -5.54
N LEU A 239 8.09 4.73 -4.23
CA LEU A 239 9.17 4.99 -3.29
C LEU A 239 9.35 3.78 -2.39
N CYS A 240 10.61 3.38 -2.20
CA CYS A 240 10.98 2.38 -1.21
C CYS A 240 12.22 2.85 -0.47
N LEU A 241 12.14 2.90 0.85
CA LEU A 241 13.29 3.21 1.70
C LEU A 241 13.94 1.90 2.14
N LEU A 242 15.19 1.73 1.73
CA LEU A 242 16.02 0.61 2.19
C LEU A 242 16.81 1.09 3.42
N TYR A 243 16.50 0.54 4.57
CA TYR A 243 17.30 0.70 5.77
C TYR A 243 18.45 -0.30 5.70
N THR A 244 19.67 0.18 5.48
CA THR A 244 20.88 -0.65 5.63
C THR A 244 21.39 -0.48 7.05
N SER A 245 21.74 -1.56 7.72
CA SER A 245 22.32 -1.56 9.07
C SER A 245 23.68 -0.82 9.16
N ASP A 246 24.21 -0.42 8.02
CA ASP A 246 25.55 0.20 7.89
C ASP A 246 25.48 1.75 7.80
N ALA A 247 24.32 2.38 8.11
CA ALA A 247 24.18 3.83 8.12
C ALA A 247 24.47 4.47 9.50
N ALA A 248 25.24 3.78 10.35
CA ALA A 248 25.71 4.26 11.64
C ALA A 248 27.26 4.35 11.63
N ASP A 249 27.81 5.27 10.82
CA ASP A 249 29.14 5.84 10.97
C ASP A 249 29.14 7.29 10.45
#